data_9a4b049f806dffd3322f81b2c4c7f458
#
_entry.id   9a4b049f806dffd3322f81b2c4c7f458
#
_cell.length_a   1.000
_cell.length_b   1.000
_cell.length_c   1.000
_cell.angle_alpha   90.00
_cell.angle_beta   90.00
_cell.angle_gamma   90.00
#
_symmetry.space_group_name_H-M   'P 1'
#
loop_
_entity.id
_entity.type
_entity.pdbx_description
1 polymer ?
#
loop_
_entity_poly.entity_id
_entity_poly.type
_entity_poly.pdbx_seq_one_letter_code
_entity_poly.pdbx_strand_id
1 'polypeptide(L)'
;CQYCADGCNIRLWRGTGGLKKIFRATARRNDAIDEGWICDVGRYGYQTVHAEGRLTTPLIKKDDTQVPATWEEAIGLVARKFKEIKDKKGGVCIGGTITPAMDNRSLYAFSKFMRLVLNSNNVDFRTDYKMLPEEHGDLYSRLTEQKFKIADIEKSDLIVVIGSNLIKEHPIVNLRVRKTIENMGAKLYTLNPFTTKSADISTDEMIYNIGTLEALLNGVCTCLAENNTKNKLESLIDPKTAEKASAICGIETERIKAFAEALRKAKNISLLVGELVTSSSARELLASVINNLILLAGIHNKGQVGFLSKYSNSMGAQKLGVMPHLSEKKIKKLKSIWGAYPDSAGLAADRMILSATKEDLDSMFVIGSNLMLSYPDGQFVKDGLDKLDFLVVADMFETETTALADVVLPLSSWAEYDGAFVNLEETEQSFKAAIGPVGHSLPAFALVDKIARELKSPLYENPEDMDKDVSELMKLESDNNYAPQLREVRYIKPDSNEEYPYALYVIDELHHFGQMTEKSKSLSAFCSEAFLEMSPSMAEKLKAENGTLIRVESEVGKIVLPLKISEFVENDVLLVVRNFSASAVNVLQMRKRRTDRVKLTRVEEE
;
A
#
# COMPACT_ATOMS: atom_id res chain seq x y z
N CYS A 1 10.24 10.55 -8.30
CA CYS A 1 8.77 10.65 -8.26
C CYS A 1 8.29 10.07 -6.93
N GLN A 2 7.32 10.75 -6.27
CA GLN A 2 6.85 10.32 -4.94
C GLN A 2 5.60 9.42 -4.98
N TYR A 3 5.04 9.12 -6.15
CA TYR A 3 3.71 8.51 -6.18
C TYR A 3 3.75 6.99 -6.03
N CYS A 4 4.50 6.26 -6.83
CA CYS A 4 4.55 4.80 -6.73
C CYS A 4 5.96 4.26 -6.52
N ALA A 5 6.05 2.99 -6.17
CA ALA A 5 7.30 2.33 -5.82
C ALA A 5 8.22 2.03 -7.01
N ASP A 6 7.78 2.21 -8.26
CA ASP A 6 8.65 1.99 -9.44
C ASP A 6 9.92 2.85 -9.38
N GLY A 7 9.83 4.05 -8.77
CA GLY A 7 11.00 4.87 -8.50
C GLY A 7 11.50 5.66 -9.72
N CYS A 8 10.60 6.07 -10.63
CA CYS A 8 10.94 6.88 -11.79
C CYS A 8 11.73 8.11 -11.44
N ASN A 9 12.76 8.40 -12.22
CA ASN A 9 13.56 9.63 -12.08
C ASN A 9 12.91 10.77 -12.87
N ILE A 10 12.63 11.89 -12.19
CA ILE A 10 11.99 13.04 -12.81
C ILE A 10 12.81 14.31 -12.63
N ARG A 11 12.60 15.26 -13.54
CA ARG A 11 13.13 16.61 -13.47
C ARG A 11 11.97 17.58 -13.36
N LEU A 12 11.97 18.37 -12.29
CA LEU A 12 11.02 19.47 -12.10
C LEU A 12 11.58 20.74 -12.73
N TRP A 13 10.75 21.40 -13.53
CA TRP A 13 11.06 22.67 -14.17
C TRP A 13 10.36 23.77 -13.41
N ARG A 14 11.12 24.70 -12.84
CA ARG A 14 10.60 25.85 -12.10
C ARG A 14 10.86 27.16 -12.84
N GLY A 15 10.05 28.17 -12.55
CA GLY A 15 10.27 29.53 -13.00
C GLY A 15 11.54 30.15 -12.41
N THR A 16 12.10 31.11 -13.12
CA THR A 16 13.22 31.96 -12.69
C THR A 16 12.71 33.28 -12.15
N GLY A 17 13.54 33.99 -11.38
CA GLY A 17 13.15 35.25 -10.74
C GLY A 17 12.20 35.05 -9.56
N GLY A 18 11.20 35.88 -9.39
CA GLY A 18 10.25 35.84 -8.27
C GLY A 18 9.20 34.72 -8.34
N LEU A 19 9.11 33.97 -9.45
CA LEU A 19 8.12 32.90 -9.67
C LEU A 19 8.64 31.57 -9.11
N LYS A 20 8.34 31.30 -7.84
CA LYS A 20 8.67 30.02 -7.18
C LYS A 20 7.65 28.92 -7.52
N LYS A 21 7.28 28.75 -8.80
CA LYS A 21 6.27 27.79 -9.25
C LYS A 21 6.88 26.72 -10.13
N ILE A 22 6.47 25.46 -9.94
CA ILE A 22 6.81 24.35 -10.83
C ILE A 22 5.82 24.36 -11.99
N PHE A 23 6.32 24.31 -13.21
CA PHE A 23 5.50 24.39 -14.44
C PHE A 23 5.40 23.06 -15.18
N ARG A 24 6.35 22.16 -14.96
CA ARG A 24 6.44 20.92 -15.72
C ARG A 24 7.28 19.87 -14.97
N ALA A 25 6.89 18.60 -15.09
CA ALA A 25 7.72 17.45 -14.79
C ALA A 25 8.07 16.70 -16.09
N THR A 26 9.31 16.28 -16.23
CA THR A 26 9.79 15.46 -17.35
C THR A 26 10.60 14.28 -16.83
N ALA A 27 10.66 13.18 -17.59
CA ALA A 27 11.56 12.08 -17.26
C ALA A 27 13.02 12.55 -17.21
N ARG A 28 13.78 11.96 -16.30
CA ARG A 28 15.23 12.00 -16.27
C ARG A 28 15.71 10.56 -16.42
N ARG A 29 16.19 10.24 -17.61
CA ARG A 29 16.52 8.87 -18.01
C ARG A 29 17.36 8.14 -16.97
N ASN A 30 16.88 6.97 -16.56
CA ASN A 30 17.58 5.99 -15.74
C ASN A 30 17.36 4.61 -16.36
N ASP A 31 18.38 4.08 -17.05
CA ASP A 31 18.25 2.82 -17.80
C ASP A 31 18.00 1.59 -16.92
N ALA A 32 18.36 1.67 -15.63
CA ALA A 32 18.06 0.60 -14.68
C ALA A 32 16.57 0.55 -14.30
N ILE A 33 15.85 1.68 -14.36
CA ILE A 33 14.48 1.78 -13.90
C ILE A 33 13.52 2.14 -15.04
N ASP A 34 13.56 3.38 -15.52
CA ASP A 34 12.51 3.99 -16.35
C ASP A 34 12.86 4.19 -17.83
N GLU A 35 14.13 4.03 -18.23
CA GLU A 35 14.63 4.26 -19.59
C GLU A 35 14.21 5.61 -20.19
N GLY A 36 13.83 6.57 -19.34
CA GLY A 36 13.34 7.88 -19.77
C GLY A 36 11.82 7.95 -19.96
N TRP A 37 11.07 6.93 -19.54
CA TRP A 37 9.61 6.94 -19.50
C TRP A 37 9.09 7.53 -18.20
N ILE A 38 7.86 8.06 -18.25
CA ILE A 38 7.15 8.60 -17.10
C ILE A 38 5.65 8.48 -17.36
N CYS A 39 4.91 7.96 -16.40
CA CYS A 39 3.45 7.89 -16.46
C CYS A 39 2.81 9.27 -16.23
N ASP A 40 1.51 9.39 -16.47
CA ASP A 40 0.79 10.65 -16.34
C ASP A 40 0.77 11.18 -14.90
N VAL A 41 0.70 10.30 -13.89
CA VAL A 41 0.82 10.73 -12.49
C VAL A 41 2.17 11.38 -12.21
N GLY A 42 3.27 10.79 -12.70
CA GLY A 42 4.59 11.38 -12.58
C GLY A 42 4.74 12.69 -13.37
N ARG A 43 4.01 12.83 -14.48
CA ARG A 43 4.04 14.00 -15.36
C ARG A 43 3.23 15.17 -14.83
N TYR A 44 2.06 14.93 -14.25
CA TYR A 44 1.11 15.98 -13.89
C TYR A 44 0.91 16.12 -12.37
N GLY A 45 1.32 15.13 -11.58
CA GLY A 45 1.17 15.14 -10.12
C GLY A 45 1.85 16.31 -9.41
N TYR A 46 2.85 16.96 -10.03
CA TYR A 46 3.48 18.17 -9.48
C TYR A 46 2.48 19.32 -9.26
N GLN A 47 1.33 19.32 -9.95
CA GLN A 47 0.31 20.37 -9.79
C GLN A 47 -0.25 20.41 -8.37
N THR A 48 -0.25 19.28 -7.66
CA THR A 48 -0.64 19.16 -6.26
C THR A 48 0.17 20.09 -5.34
N VAL A 49 1.44 20.32 -5.66
CA VAL A 49 2.34 21.18 -4.86
C VAL A 49 1.81 22.61 -4.73
N HIS A 50 1.16 23.09 -5.78
CA HIS A 50 0.62 24.45 -5.88
C HIS A 50 -0.91 24.50 -5.87
N ALA A 51 -1.57 23.39 -5.49
CA ALA A 51 -3.02 23.35 -5.45
C ALA A 51 -3.56 24.29 -4.37
N GLU A 52 -4.76 24.81 -4.60
CA GLU A 52 -5.50 25.59 -3.61
C GLU A 52 -5.86 24.71 -2.40
N GLY A 53 -6.03 25.33 -1.24
CA GLY A 53 -6.40 24.62 0.00
C GLY A 53 -5.21 23.93 0.70
N ARG A 54 -3.95 24.21 0.31
CA ARG A 54 -2.78 23.79 1.11
C ARG A 54 -2.87 24.34 2.53
N LEU A 55 -2.68 23.47 3.52
CA LEU A 55 -2.47 23.88 4.90
C LEU A 55 -1.16 24.66 5.02
N THR A 56 -1.23 25.87 5.55
CA THR A 56 -0.07 26.80 5.66
C THR A 56 0.21 27.23 7.09
N THR A 57 -0.73 27.00 8.00
CA THR A 57 -0.69 27.41 9.41
C THR A 57 -1.24 26.27 10.27
N PRO A 58 -0.65 25.98 11.44
CA PRO A 58 -1.21 25.02 12.38
C PRO A 58 -2.64 25.41 12.81
N LEU A 59 -3.48 24.38 13.06
CA LEU A 59 -4.81 24.57 13.62
C LEU A 59 -4.89 23.83 14.96
N ILE A 60 -5.60 24.42 15.92
CA ILE A 60 -5.91 23.78 17.20
C ILE A 60 -7.43 23.82 17.43
N LYS A 61 -7.98 22.76 18.02
CA LYS A 61 -9.40 22.67 18.35
C LYS A 61 -9.69 23.46 19.61
N LYS A 62 -10.63 24.44 19.54
CA LYS A 62 -11.18 25.19 20.64
C LYS A 62 -12.71 25.19 20.53
N ASP A 63 -13.40 24.78 21.56
CA ASP A 63 -14.87 24.71 21.58
C ASP A 63 -15.45 24.03 20.31
N ASP A 64 -14.92 22.84 19.99
CA ASP A 64 -15.26 22.01 18.83
C ASP A 64 -14.98 22.64 17.45
N THR A 65 -14.28 23.78 17.41
CA THR A 65 -13.91 24.45 16.16
C THR A 65 -12.39 24.50 16.02
N GLN A 66 -11.86 24.16 14.85
CA GLN A 66 -10.43 24.33 14.54
C GLN A 66 -10.13 25.79 14.20
N VAL A 67 -9.19 26.39 14.92
CA VAL A 67 -8.78 27.78 14.73
C VAL A 67 -7.28 27.85 14.45
N PRO A 68 -6.82 28.85 13.63
CA PRO A 68 -5.39 29.06 13.38
C PRO A 68 -4.62 29.31 14.68
N ALA A 69 -3.42 28.73 14.76
CA ALA A 69 -2.50 28.85 15.89
C ALA A 69 -1.07 29.09 15.42
N THR A 70 -0.24 29.59 16.31
CA THR A 70 1.21 29.66 16.07
C THR A 70 1.84 28.27 16.19
N TRP A 71 3.05 28.10 15.65
CA TRP A 71 3.81 26.87 15.83
C TRP A 71 4.12 26.59 17.31
N GLU A 72 4.42 27.62 18.08
CA GLU A 72 4.70 27.52 19.52
C GLU A 72 3.49 27.00 20.31
N GLU A 73 2.31 27.56 20.02
CA GLU A 73 1.06 27.12 20.66
C GLU A 73 0.73 25.65 20.30
N ALA A 74 0.80 25.30 19.01
CA ALA A 74 0.47 23.95 18.54
C ALA A 74 1.47 22.90 19.06
N ILE A 75 2.79 23.13 18.94
CA ILE A 75 3.83 22.22 19.42
C ILE A 75 3.80 22.11 20.95
N GLY A 76 3.60 23.22 21.67
CA GLY A 76 3.48 23.22 23.13
C GLY A 76 2.28 22.41 23.61
N LEU A 77 1.12 22.50 22.90
CA LEU A 77 -0.06 21.68 23.19
C LEU A 77 0.22 20.18 22.96
N VAL A 78 0.79 19.83 21.80
CA VAL A 78 1.12 18.45 21.45
C VAL A 78 2.10 17.85 22.45
N ALA A 79 3.19 18.52 22.74
CA ALA A 79 4.19 18.05 23.68
C ALA A 79 3.62 17.84 25.09
N ARG A 80 2.84 18.82 25.60
CA ARG A 80 2.19 18.70 26.90
C ARG A 80 1.24 17.49 26.97
N LYS A 81 0.37 17.32 25.97
CA LYS A 81 -0.61 16.22 25.94
C LYS A 81 0.06 14.86 25.84
N PHE A 82 1.03 14.68 24.94
CA PHE A 82 1.77 13.43 24.85
C PHE A 82 2.50 13.11 26.16
N LYS A 83 3.08 14.13 26.81
CA LYS A 83 3.72 13.95 28.11
C LYS A 83 2.72 13.53 29.20
N GLU A 84 1.56 14.19 29.27
CA GLU A 84 0.50 13.87 30.24
C GLU A 84 0.01 12.42 30.09
N ILE A 85 -0.27 11.96 28.87
CA ILE A 85 -0.73 10.59 28.59
C ILE A 85 0.40 9.60 28.93
N LYS A 86 1.61 9.85 28.43
CA LYS A 86 2.77 8.99 28.70
C LYS A 86 3.04 8.84 30.20
N ASP A 87 3.00 9.94 30.97
CA ASP A 87 3.31 9.92 32.41
C ASP A 87 2.20 9.22 33.22
N LYS A 88 0.92 9.29 32.78
CA LYS A 88 -0.20 8.68 33.48
C LYS A 88 -0.39 7.20 33.15
N LYS A 89 -0.29 6.81 31.87
CA LYS A 89 -0.70 5.51 31.35
C LYS A 89 0.43 4.76 30.63
N GLY A 90 1.54 5.42 30.38
CA GLY A 90 2.67 4.86 29.63
C GLY A 90 2.58 5.12 28.12
N GLY A 91 3.71 4.94 27.43
CA GLY A 91 3.78 5.14 25.99
C GLY A 91 2.94 4.17 25.17
N VAL A 92 2.58 3.01 25.72
CA VAL A 92 1.73 2.00 25.08
C VAL A 92 0.32 2.51 24.76
N CYS A 93 -0.14 3.58 25.43
CA CYS A 93 -1.43 4.24 25.14
C CYS A 93 -1.34 5.29 24.02
N ILE A 94 -0.17 5.45 23.39
CA ILE A 94 0.03 6.38 22.27
C ILE A 94 0.37 5.57 21.02
N GLY A 95 -0.40 5.75 19.94
CA GLY A 95 -0.14 5.16 18.64
C GLY A 95 0.34 6.18 17.61
N GLY A 96 0.97 5.72 16.54
CA GLY A 96 1.36 6.59 15.46
C GLY A 96 1.41 5.91 14.11
N THR A 97 0.95 6.63 13.09
CA THR A 97 1.03 6.20 11.70
C THR A 97 1.65 7.28 10.82
N ILE A 98 2.41 6.86 9.81
CA ILE A 98 3.00 7.74 8.82
C ILE A 98 2.88 7.12 7.43
N THR A 99 2.48 7.93 6.43
CA THR A 99 2.43 7.43 5.06
C THR A 99 3.82 7.03 4.54
N PRO A 100 3.95 5.90 3.84
CA PRO A 100 5.22 5.50 3.24
C PRO A 100 5.56 6.31 1.96
N ALA A 101 4.80 7.35 1.64
CA ALA A 101 5.16 8.34 0.61
C ALA A 101 6.10 9.43 1.15
N MET A 102 6.47 9.38 2.43
CA MET A 102 7.47 10.28 3.03
C MET A 102 8.90 9.82 2.76
N ASP A 103 9.83 10.77 2.82
CA ASP A 103 11.27 10.50 2.65
C ASP A 103 11.89 9.74 3.82
N ASN A 104 13.10 9.21 3.60
CA ASN A 104 13.82 8.40 4.58
C ASN A 104 14.03 9.11 5.93
N ARG A 105 14.35 10.42 5.92
CA ARG A 105 14.56 11.18 7.17
C ARG A 105 13.26 11.27 7.97
N SER A 106 12.15 11.52 7.29
CA SER A 106 10.82 11.62 7.91
C SER A 106 10.38 10.29 8.54
N LEU A 107 10.55 9.18 7.83
CA LEU A 107 10.25 7.84 8.32
C LEU A 107 11.13 7.46 9.52
N TYR A 108 12.43 7.76 9.44
CA TYR A 108 13.38 7.51 10.53
C TYR A 108 13.06 8.34 11.77
N ALA A 109 12.89 9.66 11.61
CA ALA A 109 12.60 10.57 12.72
C ALA A 109 11.31 10.17 13.43
N PHE A 110 10.26 9.81 12.69
CA PHE A 110 9.01 9.32 13.25
C PHE A 110 9.20 8.01 14.04
N SER A 111 9.88 7.02 13.46
CA SER A 111 10.17 5.75 14.12
C SER A 111 10.95 5.94 15.43
N LYS A 112 11.98 6.81 15.40
CA LYS A 112 12.80 7.15 16.58
C LYS A 112 12.01 7.91 17.64
N PHE A 113 11.20 8.89 17.22
CA PHE A 113 10.36 9.69 18.12
C PHE A 113 9.37 8.82 18.90
N MET A 114 8.59 8.01 18.19
CA MET A 114 7.60 7.16 18.83
C MET A 114 8.26 6.23 19.86
N ARG A 115 9.38 5.63 19.51
CA ARG A 115 10.05 4.65 20.38
C ARG A 115 10.86 5.25 21.50
N LEU A 116 11.71 6.22 21.22
CA LEU A 116 12.61 6.77 22.25
C LEU A 116 11.97 7.89 23.06
N VAL A 117 11.22 8.79 22.42
CA VAL A 117 10.62 9.93 23.11
C VAL A 117 9.32 9.54 23.78
N LEU A 118 8.42 8.87 23.06
CA LEU A 118 7.13 8.45 23.59
C LEU A 118 7.15 7.07 24.25
N ASN A 119 8.20 6.29 24.07
CA ASN A 119 8.34 4.92 24.57
C ASN A 119 7.21 3.99 24.07
N SER A 120 6.86 4.10 22.79
CA SER A 120 5.80 3.32 22.16
C SER A 120 6.31 2.56 20.94
N ASN A 121 6.00 1.26 20.85
CA ASN A 121 6.16 0.44 19.65
C ASN A 121 4.91 0.42 18.74
N ASN A 122 3.86 1.18 19.07
CA ASN A 122 2.67 1.34 18.25
C ASN A 122 2.98 2.25 17.06
N VAL A 123 3.65 1.71 16.05
CA VAL A 123 4.18 2.44 14.89
C VAL A 123 3.89 1.62 13.65
N ASP A 124 3.16 2.19 12.68
CA ASP A 124 2.88 1.50 11.42
C ASP A 124 2.75 2.48 10.24
N PHE A 125 3.03 1.98 9.03
CA PHE A 125 2.80 2.71 7.79
C PHE A 125 1.67 2.10 6.93
N ARG A 126 1.14 0.93 7.29
CA ARG A 126 0.16 0.16 6.51
C ARG A 126 -1.26 0.60 6.85
N THR A 127 -1.64 1.78 6.39
CA THR A 127 -2.91 2.45 6.74
C THR A 127 -4.06 2.13 5.77
N ASP A 128 -3.82 1.34 4.73
CA ASP A 128 -4.80 0.92 3.72
C ASP A 128 -4.91 -0.62 3.59
N TYR A 129 -4.26 -1.38 4.49
CA TYR A 129 -4.27 -2.84 4.47
C TYR A 129 -5.43 -3.39 5.30
N LYS A 130 -6.06 -4.45 4.79
CA LYS A 130 -7.05 -5.20 5.58
C LYS A 130 -6.41 -5.85 6.80
N MET A 131 -7.19 -5.93 7.89
CA MET A 131 -6.77 -6.55 9.13
C MET A 131 -6.44 -8.03 8.94
N LEU A 132 -5.31 -8.48 9.46
CA LEU A 132 -5.04 -9.92 9.59
C LEU A 132 -5.95 -10.53 10.67
N PRO A 133 -6.47 -11.75 10.44
CA PRO A 133 -7.25 -12.46 11.45
C PRO A 133 -6.49 -12.67 12.76
N GLU A 134 -5.19 -12.96 12.65
CA GLU A 134 -4.24 -13.13 13.76
C GLU A 134 -2.90 -12.48 13.44
N GLU A 135 -2.16 -12.05 14.48
CA GLU A 135 -0.86 -11.40 14.34
C GLU A 135 0.25 -12.42 14.05
N HIS A 136 0.21 -13.11 12.95
CA HIS A 136 1.26 -14.08 12.69
C HIS A 136 1.71 -14.09 11.26
N GLY A 137 2.80 -13.47 10.98
CA GLY A 137 3.43 -13.70 9.73
C GLY A 137 4.71 -12.90 9.57
N ASP A 138 5.76 -13.60 9.78
CA ASP A 138 7.10 -13.20 9.39
C ASP A 138 7.38 -13.59 7.92
N LEU A 139 6.58 -14.50 7.35
CA LEU A 139 6.81 -15.01 6.01
C LEU A 139 6.56 -13.97 4.93
N TYR A 140 5.46 -13.23 5.01
CA TYR A 140 5.18 -12.16 4.06
C TYR A 140 6.32 -11.13 4.07
N SER A 141 6.74 -10.66 5.24
CA SER A 141 7.87 -9.72 5.36
C SER A 141 9.17 -10.28 4.78
N ARG A 142 9.47 -11.56 5.00
CA ARG A 142 10.68 -12.20 4.43
C ARG A 142 10.61 -12.35 2.92
N LEU A 143 9.43 -12.61 2.37
CA LEU A 143 9.25 -12.70 0.92
C LEU A 143 9.37 -11.35 0.24
N THR A 144 8.91 -10.27 0.88
CA THR A 144 9.06 -8.90 0.34
C THR A 144 10.51 -8.41 0.31
N GLU A 145 11.40 -9.02 1.09
CA GLU A 145 12.83 -8.71 1.12
C GLU A 145 13.64 -9.50 0.07
N GLN A 146 13.00 -10.23 -0.87
CA GLN A 146 13.70 -10.94 -1.95
C GLN A 146 14.34 -9.96 -2.94
N LYS A 147 15.50 -10.35 -3.47
CA LYS A 147 16.18 -9.53 -4.48
C LYS A 147 15.35 -9.44 -5.75
N PHE A 148 15.03 -8.22 -6.13
CA PHE A 148 14.31 -7.89 -7.35
C PHE A 148 14.95 -6.70 -8.05
N LYS A 149 15.01 -6.75 -9.37
CA LYS A 149 15.47 -5.64 -10.21
C LYS A 149 14.55 -5.45 -11.40
N ILE A 150 14.07 -4.23 -11.61
CA ILE A 150 13.16 -3.90 -12.71
C ILE A 150 13.80 -4.22 -14.05
N ALA A 151 15.07 -3.87 -14.23
CA ALA A 151 15.80 -4.16 -15.46
C ALA A 151 15.99 -5.67 -15.72
N ASP A 152 16.05 -6.49 -14.67
CA ASP A 152 16.26 -7.93 -14.79
C ASP A 152 15.02 -8.68 -15.30
N ILE A 153 13.85 -8.03 -15.34
CA ILE A 153 12.66 -8.55 -16.02
C ILE A 153 13.00 -8.87 -17.49
N GLU A 154 13.84 -8.07 -18.12
CA GLU A 154 14.26 -8.27 -19.52
C GLU A 154 15.11 -9.53 -19.76
N LYS A 155 15.59 -10.19 -18.71
CA LYS A 155 16.33 -11.45 -18.80
C LYS A 155 15.43 -12.68 -18.74
N SER A 156 14.13 -12.49 -18.46
CA SER A 156 13.20 -13.59 -18.23
C SER A 156 12.69 -14.21 -19.52
N ASP A 157 12.57 -15.52 -19.57
CA ASP A 157 11.86 -16.25 -20.61
C ASP A 157 10.41 -16.57 -20.18
N LEU A 158 10.11 -16.40 -18.88
CA LEU A 158 8.77 -16.51 -18.32
C LEU A 158 8.52 -15.39 -17.28
N ILE A 159 7.42 -14.68 -17.45
CA ILE A 159 6.93 -13.67 -16.50
C ILE A 159 5.59 -14.15 -15.96
N VAL A 160 5.43 -14.09 -14.64
CA VAL A 160 4.18 -14.44 -13.96
C VAL A 160 3.72 -13.23 -13.14
N VAL A 161 2.50 -12.78 -13.35
CA VAL A 161 1.87 -11.68 -12.61
C VAL A 161 0.70 -12.22 -11.81
N ILE A 162 0.72 -12.06 -10.49
CA ILE A 162 -0.33 -12.54 -9.60
C ILE A 162 -0.96 -11.35 -8.88
N GLY A 163 -2.25 -11.13 -9.08
CA GLY A 163 -3.02 -10.15 -8.32
C GLY A 163 -2.64 -8.69 -8.56
N SER A 164 -2.30 -8.33 -9.80
CA SER A 164 -1.98 -6.95 -10.19
C SER A 164 -2.53 -6.57 -11.56
N ASN A 165 -2.97 -5.34 -11.68
CA ASN A 165 -3.15 -4.64 -12.94
C ASN A 165 -1.95 -3.72 -13.18
N LEU A 166 -0.86 -4.28 -13.75
CA LEU A 166 0.41 -3.56 -13.91
C LEU A 166 0.27 -2.22 -14.65
N ILE A 167 -0.67 -2.10 -15.59
CA ILE A 167 -0.88 -0.87 -16.37
C ILE A 167 -1.34 0.26 -15.45
N LYS A 168 -2.20 -0.04 -14.48
CA LYS A 168 -2.75 0.93 -13.55
C LYS A 168 -1.85 1.17 -12.33
N GLU A 169 -1.27 0.10 -11.80
CA GLU A 169 -0.54 0.11 -10.51
C GLU A 169 0.95 0.41 -10.68
N HIS A 170 1.61 -0.23 -11.69
CA HIS A 170 3.06 -0.18 -11.92
C HIS A 170 3.40 0.03 -13.40
N PRO A 171 3.11 1.21 -13.97
CA PRO A 171 3.23 1.45 -15.41
C PRO A 171 4.62 1.23 -15.99
N ILE A 172 5.68 1.50 -15.23
CA ILE A 172 7.07 1.32 -15.67
C ILE A 172 7.48 -0.16 -15.64
N VAL A 173 7.07 -0.90 -14.62
CA VAL A 173 7.21 -2.37 -14.59
C VAL A 173 6.47 -2.98 -15.78
N ASN A 174 5.25 -2.51 -16.08
CA ASN A 174 4.49 -2.96 -17.24
C ASN A 174 5.24 -2.72 -18.57
N LEU A 175 5.90 -1.57 -18.73
CA LEU A 175 6.71 -1.30 -19.93
C LEU A 175 7.87 -2.29 -20.08
N ARG A 176 8.53 -2.66 -18.98
CA ARG A 176 9.58 -3.70 -19.00
C ARG A 176 9.02 -5.07 -19.39
N VAL A 177 7.87 -5.45 -18.83
CA VAL A 177 7.18 -6.70 -19.20
C VAL A 177 6.87 -6.73 -20.70
N ARG A 178 6.23 -5.67 -21.23
CA ARG A 178 5.92 -5.57 -22.66
C ARG A 178 7.17 -5.65 -23.54
N LYS A 179 8.20 -4.90 -23.21
CA LYS A 179 9.49 -4.91 -23.93
C LYS A 179 10.11 -6.31 -23.95
N THR A 180 10.03 -7.05 -22.84
CA THR A 180 10.57 -8.41 -22.73
C THR A 180 9.79 -9.38 -23.64
N ILE A 181 8.48 -9.27 -23.67
CA ILE A 181 7.62 -10.10 -24.54
C ILE A 181 7.93 -9.80 -26.03
N GLU A 182 7.94 -8.51 -26.40
CA GLU A 182 8.11 -8.07 -27.78
C GLU A 182 9.51 -8.39 -28.33
N ASN A 183 10.56 -8.18 -27.54
CA ASN A 183 11.96 -8.31 -27.99
C ASN A 183 12.57 -9.69 -27.77
N MET A 184 12.15 -10.40 -26.71
CA MET A 184 12.74 -11.67 -26.29
C MET A 184 11.79 -12.86 -26.47
N GLY A 185 10.53 -12.62 -26.83
CA GLY A 185 9.52 -13.67 -26.94
C GLY A 185 9.19 -14.36 -25.61
N ALA A 186 9.37 -13.66 -24.50
CA ALA A 186 9.03 -14.18 -23.18
C ALA A 186 7.55 -14.51 -23.09
N LYS A 187 7.21 -15.56 -22.34
CA LYS A 187 5.82 -15.91 -22.03
C LYS A 187 5.33 -15.09 -20.84
N LEU A 188 4.08 -14.64 -20.89
CA LEU A 188 3.40 -13.97 -19.80
C LEU A 188 2.20 -14.79 -19.34
N TYR A 189 2.13 -15.08 -18.05
CA TYR A 189 0.95 -15.61 -17.38
C TYR A 189 0.43 -14.60 -16.37
N THR A 190 -0.86 -14.26 -16.45
CA THR A 190 -1.53 -13.39 -15.50
C THR A 190 -2.58 -14.15 -14.71
N LEU A 191 -2.59 -14.01 -13.39
CA LEU A 191 -3.51 -14.67 -12.47
C LEU A 191 -4.27 -13.61 -11.70
N ASN A 192 -5.53 -13.36 -12.08
CA ASN A 192 -6.40 -12.34 -11.47
C ASN A 192 -7.84 -12.86 -11.34
N PRO A 193 -8.68 -12.29 -10.47
CA PRO A 193 -10.12 -12.62 -10.41
C PRO A 193 -10.97 -11.86 -11.45
N PHE A 194 -10.35 -11.05 -12.30
CA PHE A 194 -10.96 -10.27 -13.39
C PHE A 194 -9.92 -10.00 -14.49
N THR A 195 -10.40 -9.74 -15.69
CA THR A 195 -9.55 -9.45 -16.86
C THR A 195 -8.83 -8.11 -16.72
N THR A 196 -7.60 -8.05 -17.17
CA THR A 196 -6.80 -6.82 -17.25
C THR A 196 -6.34 -6.58 -18.68
N LYS A 197 -5.94 -5.35 -19.01
CA LYS A 197 -5.36 -5.07 -20.34
C LYS A 197 -4.05 -5.82 -20.63
N SER A 198 -3.46 -6.47 -19.66
CA SER A 198 -2.31 -7.35 -19.85
C SER A 198 -2.70 -8.65 -20.57
N ALA A 199 -3.99 -8.99 -20.62
CA ALA A 199 -4.52 -10.12 -21.39
C ALA A 199 -4.11 -10.05 -22.87
N ASP A 200 -4.14 -8.85 -23.48
CA ASP A 200 -3.83 -8.63 -24.90
C ASP A 200 -2.43 -9.13 -25.30
N ILE A 201 -1.52 -9.25 -24.35
CA ILE A 201 -0.12 -9.66 -24.55
C ILE A 201 0.24 -10.92 -23.76
N SER A 202 -0.70 -11.50 -23.01
CA SER A 202 -0.45 -12.69 -22.21
C SER A 202 -0.44 -13.96 -23.08
N THR A 203 0.38 -14.93 -22.68
CA THR A 203 0.32 -16.30 -23.21
C THR A 203 -0.93 -17.00 -22.71
N ASP A 204 -1.29 -16.75 -21.44
CA ASP A 204 -2.51 -17.23 -20.83
C ASP A 204 -2.92 -16.28 -19.70
N GLU A 205 -4.19 -15.86 -19.67
CA GLU A 205 -4.80 -15.12 -18.59
C GLU A 205 -5.72 -16.05 -17.78
N MET A 206 -5.32 -16.35 -16.55
CA MET A 206 -6.06 -17.23 -15.64
C MET A 206 -7.00 -16.42 -14.76
N ILE A 207 -8.26 -16.28 -15.18
CA ILE A 207 -9.32 -15.65 -14.39
C ILE A 207 -9.89 -16.68 -13.43
N TYR A 208 -9.45 -16.66 -12.18
CA TYR A 208 -9.86 -17.64 -11.17
C TYR A 208 -11.10 -17.17 -10.39
N ASN A 209 -11.89 -18.14 -9.91
CA ASN A 209 -13.03 -17.86 -9.06
C ASN A 209 -12.62 -17.05 -7.82
N ILE A 210 -13.49 -16.18 -7.38
CA ILE A 210 -13.27 -15.27 -6.26
C ILE A 210 -12.78 -16.00 -5.02
N GLY A 211 -11.64 -15.53 -4.48
CA GLY A 211 -11.09 -16.05 -3.23
C GLY A 211 -10.52 -17.49 -3.32
N THR A 212 -10.10 -17.96 -4.50
CA THR A 212 -9.59 -19.31 -4.71
C THR A 212 -8.15 -19.39 -5.22
N LEU A 213 -7.40 -18.30 -5.13
CA LEU A 213 -6.01 -18.23 -5.61
C LEU A 213 -5.12 -19.31 -4.98
N GLU A 214 -5.25 -19.59 -3.68
CA GLU A 214 -4.46 -20.63 -3.02
C GLU A 214 -4.82 -22.03 -3.53
N ALA A 215 -6.07 -22.27 -3.90
CA ALA A 215 -6.47 -23.56 -4.50
C ALA A 215 -5.84 -23.72 -5.89
N LEU A 216 -5.86 -22.67 -6.73
CA LEU A 216 -5.19 -22.66 -8.03
C LEU A 216 -3.69 -22.95 -7.87
N LEU A 217 -3.01 -22.21 -7.01
CA LEU A 217 -1.57 -22.36 -6.81
C LEU A 217 -1.20 -23.71 -6.15
N ASN A 218 -2.02 -24.26 -5.26
CA ASN A 218 -1.84 -25.62 -4.76
C ASN A 218 -1.94 -26.64 -5.89
N GLY A 219 -2.89 -26.49 -6.82
CA GLY A 219 -2.99 -27.33 -8.02
C GLY A 219 -1.73 -27.27 -8.88
N VAL A 220 -1.17 -26.07 -9.08
CA VAL A 220 0.11 -25.89 -9.79
C VAL A 220 1.27 -26.57 -9.02
N CYS A 221 1.33 -26.37 -7.71
CA CYS A 221 2.35 -27.00 -6.85
C CYS A 221 2.33 -28.52 -6.91
N THR A 222 1.15 -29.14 -6.96
CA THR A 222 1.04 -30.61 -7.10
C THR A 222 1.58 -31.11 -8.43
N CYS A 223 1.39 -30.34 -9.52
CA CYS A 223 1.95 -30.67 -10.83
C CYS A 223 3.49 -30.49 -10.89
N LEU A 224 4.04 -29.59 -10.08
CA LEU A 224 5.48 -29.32 -10.02
C LEU A 224 6.23 -30.31 -9.13
N ALA A 225 5.57 -30.90 -8.14
CA ALA A 225 6.20 -31.77 -7.14
C ALA A 225 6.71 -33.08 -7.76
N GLU A 226 7.98 -33.38 -7.53
CA GLU A 226 8.60 -34.66 -7.87
C GLU A 226 8.35 -35.72 -6.80
N ASN A 227 8.58 -37.00 -7.11
CA ASN A 227 8.25 -38.15 -6.24
C ASN A 227 8.76 -37.98 -4.79
N ASN A 228 9.97 -37.41 -4.59
CA ASN A 228 10.57 -37.26 -3.26
C ASN A 228 9.90 -36.17 -2.41
N THR A 229 9.26 -35.17 -3.03
CA THR A 229 8.59 -34.06 -2.34
C THR A 229 7.08 -34.22 -2.33
N LYS A 230 6.53 -35.04 -3.21
CA LYS A 230 5.08 -35.19 -3.43
C LYS A 230 4.33 -35.63 -2.16
N ASN A 231 4.76 -36.70 -1.51
CA ASN A 231 4.10 -37.18 -0.28
C ASN A 231 4.10 -36.14 0.84
N LYS A 232 5.23 -35.42 0.99
CA LYS A 232 5.34 -34.33 1.98
C LYS A 232 4.41 -33.17 1.63
N LEU A 233 4.37 -32.77 0.36
CA LEU A 233 3.49 -31.70 -0.11
C LEU A 233 2.02 -32.06 0.10
N GLU A 234 1.59 -33.27 -0.28
CA GLU A 234 0.21 -33.73 -0.14
C GLU A 234 -0.28 -33.78 1.32
N SER A 235 0.63 -33.87 2.30
CA SER A 235 0.28 -33.75 3.71
C SER A 235 0.05 -32.31 4.17
N LEU A 236 0.57 -31.33 3.42
CA LEU A 236 0.57 -29.91 3.80
C LEU A 236 -0.48 -29.08 3.07
N ILE A 237 -0.93 -29.51 1.88
CA ILE A 237 -1.80 -28.68 1.04
C ILE A 237 -3.19 -29.29 0.84
N ASP A 238 -4.15 -28.41 0.54
CA ASP A 238 -5.47 -28.77 0.03
C ASP A 238 -5.91 -27.66 -0.95
N PRO A 239 -6.37 -27.97 -2.17
CA PRO A 239 -6.55 -29.29 -2.78
C PRO A 239 -5.22 -29.99 -3.13
N LYS A 240 -5.27 -31.34 -3.21
CA LYS A 240 -4.08 -32.19 -3.43
C LYS A 240 -3.90 -32.63 -4.88
N THR A 241 -4.75 -32.22 -5.80
CA THR A 241 -4.68 -32.55 -7.22
C THR A 241 -5.11 -31.38 -8.08
N ALA A 242 -4.63 -31.33 -9.33
CA ALA A 242 -5.00 -30.30 -10.28
C ALA A 242 -6.50 -30.34 -10.63
N GLU A 243 -7.10 -31.54 -10.68
CA GLU A 243 -8.53 -31.70 -10.96
C GLU A 243 -9.41 -31.12 -9.85
N LYS A 244 -9.04 -31.34 -8.58
CA LYS A 244 -9.74 -30.73 -7.44
C LYS A 244 -9.53 -29.22 -7.40
N ALA A 245 -8.32 -28.75 -7.70
CA ALA A 245 -8.03 -27.33 -7.81
C ALA A 245 -8.88 -26.67 -8.91
N SER A 246 -8.95 -27.31 -10.09
CA SER A 246 -9.78 -26.88 -11.21
C SER A 246 -11.25 -26.71 -10.82
N ALA A 247 -11.82 -27.70 -10.14
CA ALA A 247 -13.21 -27.66 -9.68
C ALA A 247 -13.50 -26.50 -8.69
N ILE A 248 -12.48 -26.06 -7.94
CA ILE A 248 -12.59 -24.94 -6.99
C ILE A 248 -12.38 -23.60 -7.69
N CYS A 249 -11.26 -23.47 -8.43
CA CYS A 249 -10.83 -22.18 -8.96
C CYS A 249 -11.45 -21.83 -10.33
N GLY A 250 -12.14 -22.76 -10.99
CA GLY A 250 -12.75 -22.53 -12.30
C GLY A 250 -11.78 -22.57 -13.48
N ILE A 251 -10.48 -22.78 -13.24
CA ILE A 251 -9.48 -22.89 -14.31
C ILE A 251 -9.40 -24.36 -14.76
N GLU A 252 -9.47 -24.60 -16.05
CA GLU A 252 -9.38 -25.95 -16.62
C GLU A 252 -8.09 -26.67 -16.19
N THR A 253 -8.22 -27.95 -15.86
CA THR A 253 -7.10 -28.79 -15.39
C THR A 253 -5.90 -28.75 -16.34
N GLU A 254 -6.15 -28.78 -17.64
CA GLU A 254 -5.09 -28.76 -18.65
C GLU A 254 -4.33 -27.41 -18.67
N ARG A 255 -5.00 -26.29 -18.40
CA ARG A 255 -4.34 -24.99 -18.25
C ARG A 255 -3.47 -24.94 -16.99
N ILE A 256 -3.94 -25.50 -15.87
CA ILE A 256 -3.13 -25.64 -14.63
C ILE A 256 -1.86 -26.46 -14.91
N LYS A 257 -1.99 -27.60 -15.60
CA LYS A 257 -0.85 -28.46 -15.99
C LYS A 257 0.09 -27.73 -16.97
N ALA A 258 -0.45 -27.03 -17.95
CA ALA A 258 0.35 -26.25 -18.92
C ALA A 258 1.16 -25.13 -18.25
N PHE A 259 0.57 -24.43 -17.28
CA PHE A 259 1.27 -23.42 -16.52
C PHE A 259 2.39 -24.03 -15.65
N ALA A 260 2.13 -25.13 -14.95
CA ALA A 260 3.16 -25.85 -14.20
C ALA A 260 4.32 -26.30 -15.11
N GLU A 261 4.01 -26.79 -16.32
CA GLU A 261 5.03 -27.19 -17.29
C GLU A 261 5.83 -25.98 -17.83
N ALA A 262 5.17 -24.81 -18.03
CA ALA A 262 5.86 -23.59 -18.39
C ALA A 262 6.85 -23.16 -17.30
N LEU A 263 6.44 -23.20 -16.02
CA LEU A 263 7.32 -22.92 -14.87
C LEU A 263 8.51 -23.90 -14.80
N ARG A 264 8.28 -25.20 -15.09
CA ARG A 264 9.34 -26.21 -15.08
C ARG A 264 10.38 -25.96 -16.17
N LYS A 265 9.95 -25.64 -17.38
CA LYS A 265 10.81 -25.44 -18.56
C LYS A 265 11.55 -24.12 -18.57
N ALA A 266 11.02 -23.12 -17.91
CA ALA A 266 11.61 -21.78 -17.88
C ALA A 266 13.01 -21.79 -17.26
N LYS A 267 13.91 -21.03 -17.86
CA LYS A 267 15.30 -20.88 -17.41
C LYS A 267 15.50 -19.66 -16.52
N ASN A 268 14.69 -18.63 -16.74
CA ASN A 268 14.73 -17.41 -15.96
C ASN A 268 13.30 -16.85 -15.76
N ILE A 269 12.84 -16.82 -14.52
CA ILE A 269 11.47 -16.45 -14.17
C ILE A 269 11.44 -15.13 -13.42
N SER A 270 10.60 -14.18 -13.85
CA SER A 270 10.17 -13.06 -13.00
C SER A 270 8.77 -13.31 -12.46
N LEU A 271 8.66 -13.49 -11.15
CA LEU A 271 7.38 -13.59 -10.43
C LEU A 271 7.05 -12.23 -9.81
N LEU A 272 5.95 -11.61 -10.26
CA LEU A 272 5.47 -10.31 -9.81
C LEU A 272 4.18 -10.50 -9.03
N VAL A 273 4.14 -10.07 -7.77
CA VAL A 273 3.02 -10.25 -6.85
C VAL A 273 2.45 -8.88 -6.48
N GLY A 274 1.21 -8.63 -6.83
CA GLY A 274 0.58 -7.33 -6.71
C GLY A 274 -0.32 -7.14 -5.50
N GLU A 275 -1.04 -6.03 -5.50
CA GLU A 275 -1.76 -5.51 -4.33
C GLU A 275 -2.94 -6.38 -3.91
N LEU A 276 -3.64 -7.06 -4.82
CA LEU A 276 -4.71 -7.98 -4.46
C LEU A 276 -4.26 -9.12 -3.53
N VAL A 277 -2.95 -9.43 -3.54
CA VAL A 277 -2.33 -10.36 -2.59
C VAL A 277 -1.82 -9.64 -1.35
N THR A 278 -1.05 -8.57 -1.54
CA THR A 278 -0.28 -7.92 -0.46
C THR A 278 -1.14 -7.15 0.53
N SER A 279 -2.28 -6.58 0.09
CA SER A 279 -3.23 -5.87 0.96
C SER A 279 -4.35 -6.76 1.52
N SER A 280 -4.44 -8.02 1.07
CA SER A 280 -5.49 -8.96 1.50
C SER A 280 -5.41 -9.31 2.99
N SER A 281 -6.55 -9.55 3.62
CA SER A 281 -6.60 -10.17 4.96
C SER A 281 -6.05 -11.61 4.97
N ALA A 282 -5.94 -12.26 3.81
CA ALA A 282 -5.35 -13.60 3.63
C ALA A 282 -3.88 -13.56 3.20
N ARG A 283 -3.20 -12.40 3.25
CA ARG A 283 -1.83 -12.25 2.71
C ARG A 283 -0.81 -13.26 3.24
N GLU A 284 -0.91 -13.70 4.48
CA GLU A 284 0.00 -14.72 5.04
C GLU A 284 -0.26 -16.13 4.46
N LEU A 285 -1.53 -16.49 4.26
CA LEU A 285 -1.90 -17.74 3.57
C LEU A 285 -1.40 -17.70 2.11
N LEU A 286 -1.63 -16.57 1.43
CA LEU A 286 -1.18 -16.37 0.06
C LEU A 286 0.35 -16.32 -0.04
N ALA A 287 1.04 -15.71 0.93
CA ALA A 287 2.49 -15.76 1.04
C ALA A 287 3.00 -17.22 1.19
N SER A 288 2.29 -18.04 1.96
CA SER A 288 2.66 -19.46 2.16
C SER A 288 2.54 -20.28 0.87
N VAL A 289 1.47 -20.10 0.08
CA VAL A 289 1.34 -20.81 -1.20
C VAL A 289 2.31 -20.28 -2.25
N ILE A 290 2.57 -18.97 -2.29
CA ILE A 290 3.57 -18.37 -3.17
C ILE A 290 4.97 -18.88 -2.82
N ASN A 291 5.29 -19.00 -1.55
CA ASN A 291 6.53 -19.64 -1.09
C ASN A 291 6.68 -21.09 -1.60
N ASN A 292 5.61 -21.90 -1.52
CA ASN A 292 5.62 -23.25 -2.05
C ASN A 292 5.86 -23.24 -3.57
N LEU A 293 5.23 -22.32 -4.30
CA LEU A 293 5.45 -22.12 -5.72
C LEU A 293 6.90 -21.74 -6.04
N ILE A 294 7.48 -20.77 -5.32
CA ILE A 294 8.87 -20.35 -5.47
C ILE A 294 9.82 -21.53 -5.29
N LEU A 295 9.59 -22.34 -4.26
CA LEU A 295 10.41 -23.50 -3.96
C LEU A 295 10.30 -24.58 -5.05
N LEU A 296 9.08 -25.00 -5.39
CA LEU A 296 8.83 -26.12 -6.30
C LEU A 296 9.14 -25.78 -7.76
N ALA A 297 8.89 -24.54 -8.18
CA ALA A 297 9.29 -24.06 -9.50
C ALA A 297 10.79 -23.72 -9.57
N GLY A 298 11.52 -23.69 -8.45
CA GLY A 298 12.94 -23.35 -8.38
C GLY A 298 13.25 -21.87 -8.68
N ILE A 299 12.30 -20.95 -8.49
CA ILE A 299 12.44 -19.52 -8.82
C ILE A 299 13.60 -18.89 -8.05
N HIS A 300 13.80 -19.31 -6.78
CA HIS A 300 14.90 -18.83 -5.94
C HIS A 300 16.32 -19.08 -6.53
N ASN A 301 16.45 -20.01 -7.48
CA ASN A 301 17.72 -20.33 -8.17
C ASN A 301 17.77 -19.83 -9.62
N LYS A 302 16.60 -19.66 -10.26
CA LYS A 302 16.53 -19.35 -11.70
C LYS A 302 15.62 -18.16 -12.01
N GLY A 303 15.57 -17.17 -11.12
CA GLY A 303 14.70 -16.02 -11.35
C GLY A 303 14.71 -15.03 -10.22
N GLN A 304 13.70 -14.20 -10.19
CA GLN A 304 13.48 -13.17 -9.18
C GLN A 304 12.02 -13.10 -8.76
N VAL A 305 11.78 -12.53 -7.58
CA VAL A 305 10.44 -12.30 -7.04
C VAL A 305 10.31 -10.83 -6.66
N GLY A 306 9.33 -10.14 -7.24
CA GLY A 306 8.98 -8.76 -6.90
C GLY A 306 7.62 -8.69 -6.23
N PHE A 307 7.58 -8.30 -4.96
CA PHE A 307 6.34 -7.90 -4.30
C PHE A 307 6.12 -6.41 -4.59
N LEU A 308 5.14 -6.13 -5.45
CA LEU A 308 4.89 -4.81 -5.98
C LEU A 308 4.21 -3.94 -4.92
N SER A 309 4.99 -3.17 -4.19
CA SER A 309 4.48 -2.25 -3.18
C SER A 309 3.97 -0.97 -3.84
N LYS A 310 2.89 -0.39 -3.31
CA LYS A 310 2.21 0.77 -3.89
C LYS A 310 3.01 2.06 -3.78
N TYR A 311 3.46 2.42 -2.58
CA TYR A 311 4.01 3.75 -2.31
C TYR A 311 5.51 3.84 -2.55
N SER A 312 5.96 5.03 -2.96
CA SER A 312 7.33 5.34 -3.38
C SER A 312 8.44 4.93 -2.40
N ASN A 313 8.13 4.85 -1.11
CA ASN A 313 9.10 4.55 -0.06
C ASN A 313 8.63 3.46 0.92
N SER A 314 7.77 2.54 0.46
CA SER A 314 7.33 1.41 1.28
C SER A 314 8.51 0.56 1.75
N MET A 315 9.51 0.34 0.88
CA MET A 315 10.73 -0.39 1.22
C MET A 315 11.58 0.38 2.24
N GLY A 316 11.66 1.72 2.11
CA GLY A 316 12.32 2.58 3.09
C GLY A 316 11.63 2.54 4.46
N ALA A 317 10.30 2.59 4.50
CA ALA A 317 9.53 2.47 5.74
C ALA A 317 9.81 1.15 6.46
N GLN A 318 9.84 0.04 5.73
CA GLN A 318 10.18 -1.28 6.25
C GLN A 318 11.63 -1.33 6.77
N LYS A 319 12.60 -0.82 5.99
CA LYS A 319 14.02 -0.79 6.36
C LYS A 319 14.28 0.08 7.60
N LEU A 320 13.60 1.22 7.71
CA LEU A 320 13.73 2.16 8.83
C LEU A 320 12.88 1.80 10.06
N GLY A 321 12.22 0.64 10.00
CA GLY A 321 11.52 0.08 11.15
C GLY A 321 10.20 0.77 11.48
N VAL A 322 9.49 1.33 10.50
CA VAL A 322 8.15 1.90 10.70
C VAL A 322 7.10 0.79 10.71
N MET A 323 7.28 -0.19 11.57
CA MET A 323 6.38 -1.34 11.75
C MET A 323 6.37 -1.73 13.24
N PRO A 324 5.26 -2.26 13.76
CA PRO A 324 5.17 -2.62 15.19
C PRO A 324 6.08 -3.79 15.56
N HIS A 325 6.24 -4.74 14.64
CA HIS A 325 7.04 -5.95 14.84
C HIS A 325 8.28 -5.92 13.94
N LEU A 326 9.45 -5.99 14.56
CA LEU A 326 10.73 -5.99 13.86
C LEU A 326 11.49 -7.28 14.15
N SER A 327 12.33 -7.73 13.23
CA SER A 327 13.24 -8.85 13.49
C SER A 327 14.24 -8.53 14.62
N GLU A 328 14.67 -9.56 15.34
CA GLU A 328 15.68 -9.39 16.39
C GLU A 328 16.96 -8.70 15.90
N LYS A 329 17.39 -9.01 14.67
CA LYS A 329 18.54 -8.38 14.04
C LYS A 329 18.33 -6.87 13.86
N LYS A 330 17.14 -6.44 13.42
CA LYS A 330 16.78 -5.03 13.26
C LYS A 330 16.70 -4.32 14.62
N ILE A 331 16.07 -4.95 15.61
CA ILE A 331 16.01 -4.42 16.99
C ILE A 331 17.41 -4.24 17.57
N LYS A 332 18.31 -5.23 17.42
CA LYS A 332 19.72 -5.13 17.85
C LYS A 332 20.43 -3.96 17.18
N LYS A 333 20.23 -3.79 15.86
CA LYS A 333 20.82 -2.67 15.12
C LYS A 333 20.29 -1.32 15.61
N LEU A 334 18.98 -1.19 15.79
CA LEU A 334 18.36 0.03 16.34
C LEU A 334 18.87 0.33 17.75
N LYS A 335 18.95 -0.67 18.63
CA LYS A 335 19.55 -0.51 19.97
C LYS A 335 21.00 -0.02 19.91
N SER A 336 21.79 -0.49 18.95
CA SER A 336 23.19 -0.06 18.80
C SER A 336 23.32 1.39 18.33
N ILE A 337 22.36 1.90 17.55
CA ILE A 337 22.34 3.28 17.06
C ILE A 337 21.72 4.22 18.12
N TRP A 338 20.62 3.80 18.72
CA TRP A 338 19.81 4.66 19.60
C TRP A 338 20.17 4.56 21.08
N GLY A 339 20.90 3.53 21.49
CA GLY A 339 21.21 3.23 22.89
C GLY A 339 20.07 2.56 23.68
N ALA A 340 18.82 2.64 23.19
CA ALA A 340 17.64 2.07 23.83
C ALA A 340 16.60 1.61 22.79
N TYR A 341 15.63 0.82 23.24
CA TYR A 341 14.46 0.39 22.46
C TYR A 341 13.37 -0.09 23.43
N PRO A 342 12.07 0.26 23.23
CA PRO A 342 11.01 -0.18 24.12
C PRO A 342 10.87 -1.71 24.16
N ASP A 343 10.57 -2.26 25.34
CA ASP A 343 10.38 -3.71 25.52
C ASP A 343 8.92 -4.16 25.28
N SER A 344 7.95 -3.22 25.21
CA SER A 344 6.54 -3.52 24.97
C SER A 344 6.31 -4.02 23.54
N ALA A 345 5.35 -4.91 23.34
CA ALA A 345 4.85 -5.23 22.01
C ALA A 345 4.16 -3.99 21.37
N GLY A 346 4.30 -3.84 20.06
CA GLY A 346 3.64 -2.77 19.30
C GLY A 346 2.33 -3.23 18.69
N LEU A 347 1.45 -2.28 18.40
CA LEU A 347 0.20 -2.48 17.68
C LEU A 347 0.36 -2.04 16.22
N ALA A 348 -0.15 -2.83 15.27
CA ALA A 348 -0.33 -2.42 13.88
C ALA A 348 -1.47 -1.39 13.76
N ALA A 349 -1.55 -0.67 12.65
CA ALA A 349 -2.52 0.41 12.46
C ALA A 349 -3.97 -0.03 12.72
N ASP A 350 -4.36 -1.20 12.24
CA ASP A 350 -5.68 -1.80 12.47
C ASP A 350 -5.95 -2.10 13.95
N ARG A 351 -4.93 -2.51 14.69
CA ARG A 351 -5.02 -2.79 16.13
C ARG A 351 -5.02 -1.52 16.96
N MET A 352 -4.32 -0.47 16.52
CA MET A 352 -4.40 0.85 17.15
C MET A 352 -5.83 1.39 17.10
N ILE A 353 -6.48 1.35 15.93
CA ILE A 353 -7.88 1.77 15.79
C ILE A 353 -8.81 0.90 16.64
N LEU A 354 -8.61 -0.43 16.64
CA LEU A 354 -9.38 -1.33 17.49
C LEU A 354 -9.19 -1.04 18.99
N SER A 355 -7.97 -0.74 19.41
CA SER A 355 -7.70 -0.36 20.81
C SER A 355 -8.35 0.99 21.16
N ALA A 356 -8.34 1.95 20.24
CA ALA A 356 -9.05 3.21 20.41
C ALA A 356 -10.58 3.00 20.58
N THR A 357 -11.22 2.11 19.79
CA THR A 357 -12.66 1.81 19.97
C THR A 357 -12.97 1.21 21.35
N LYS A 358 -12.00 0.64 22.03
CA LYS A 358 -12.11 0.04 23.37
C LYS A 358 -11.62 0.96 24.49
N GLU A 359 -11.15 2.15 24.15
CA GLU A 359 -10.56 3.11 25.10
C GLU A 359 -9.27 2.60 25.77
N ASP A 360 -8.58 1.64 25.07
CA ASP A 360 -7.27 1.13 25.49
C ASP A 360 -6.10 1.93 24.85
N LEU A 361 -6.39 2.78 23.89
CA LEU A 361 -5.46 3.72 23.24
C LEU A 361 -6.02 5.13 23.38
N ASP A 362 -5.24 6.03 23.98
CA ASP A 362 -5.71 7.38 24.32
C ASP A 362 -5.33 8.43 23.26
N SER A 363 -4.27 8.19 22.50
CA SER A 363 -3.81 9.19 21.54
C SER A 363 -3.23 8.57 20.28
N MET A 364 -3.40 9.29 19.16
CA MET A 364 -2.72 8.96 17.90
C MET A 364 -2.05 10.18 17.28
N PHE A 365 -0.87 9.92 16.67
CA PHE A 365 -0.16 10.85 15.80
C PHE A 365 -0.17 10.32 14.36
N VAL A 366 -0.92 10.97 13.48
CA VAL A 366 -1.12 10.56 12.09
C VAL A 366 -0.38 11.53 11.16
N ILE A 367 0.54 11.03 10.33
CA ILE A 367 1.32 11.87 9.40
C ILE A 367 1.05 11.46 7.95
N GLY A 368 0.46 12.38 7.17
CA GLY A 368 0.25 12.26 5.72
C GLY A 368 -0.68 11.11 5.31
N SER A 369 -1.59 10.70 6.18
CA SER A 369 -2.55 9.63 5.92
C SER A 369 -3.97 10.06 6.26
N ASN A 370 -4.87 9.89 5.30
CA ASN A 370 -6.30 10.10 5.52
C ASN A 370 -6.96 8.76 5.89
N LEU A 371 -6.88 8.38 7.18
CA LEU A 371 -7.39 7.10 7.69
C LEU A 371 -8.87 6.90 7.42
N MET A 372 -9.66 7.99 7.51
CA MET A 372 -11.10 7.98 7.25
C MET A 372 -11.45 7.56 5.82
N LEU A 373 -10.55 7.79 4.87
CA LEU A 373 -10.78 7.50 3.45
C LEU A 373 -10.04 6.25 2.97
N SER A 374 -8.85 5.98 3.52
CA SER A 374 -7.99 4.91 3.04
C SER A 374 -8.18 3.57 3.74
N TYR A 375 -8.56 3.58 5.04
CA TYR A 375 -8.68 2.36 5.81
C TYR A 375 -10.05 1.69 5.61
N PRO A 376 -10.11 0.35 5.48
CA PRO A 376 -11.39 -0.36 5.38
C PRO A 376 -12.33 -0.12 6.56
N ASP A 377 -13.64 -0.02 6.32
CA ASP A 377 -14.67 0.23 7.31
C ASP A 377 -14.56 1.64 7.95
N GLY A 378 -14.90 2.65 7.14
CA GLY A 378 -14.78 4.05 7.55
C GLY A 378 -15.53 4.41 8.84
N GLN A 379 -16.67 3.75 9.14
CA GLN A 379 -17.39 3.97 10.40
C GLN A 379 -16.59 3.48 11.60
N PHE A 380 -15.98 2.31 11.51
CA PHE A 380 -15.09 1.80 12.55
C PHE A 380 -13.88 2.72 12.79
N VAL A 381 -13.31 3.29 11.73
CA VAL A 381 -12.21 4.27 11.85
C VAL A 381 -12.70 5.49 12.62
N LYS A 382 -13.86 6.03 12.24
CA LYS A 382 -14.47 7.17 12.91
C LYS A 382 -14.71 6.89 14.39
N ASP A 383 -15.34 5.77 14.71
CA ASP A 383 -15.63 5.37 16.09
C ASP A 383 -14.37 5.25 16.95
N GLY A 384 -13.24 4.80 16.35
CA GLY A 384 -11.95 4.74 17.03
C GLY A 384 -11.34 6.12 17.24
N LEU A 385 -11.30 6.96 16.20
CA LEU A 385 -10.71 8.29 16.30
C LEU A 385 -11.49 9.24 17.21
N ASP A 386 -12.82 9.15 17.21
CA ASP A 386 -13.70 9.96 18.08
C ASP A 386 -13.54 9.63 19.59
N LYS A 387 -13.04 8.44 19.92
CA LYS A 387 -12.82 8.00 21.32
C LYS A 387 -11.43 8.33 21.86
N LEU A 388 -10.53 8.84 21.02
CA LEU A 388 -9.22 9.25 21.49
C LEU A 388 -9.33 10.51 22.37
N ASP A 389 -8.58 10.52 23.47
CA ASP A 389 -8.43 11.72 24.31
C ASP A 389 -7.66 12.83 23.57
N PHE A 390 -6.82 12.47 22.58
CA PHE A 390 -6.02 13.43 21.83
C PHE A 390 -5.57 12.90 20.47
N LEU A 391 -5.98 13.56 19.40
CA LEU A 391 -5.61 13.24 18.01
C LEU A 391 -4.79 14.37 17.38
N VAL A 392 -3.58 14.05 16.93
CA VAL A 392 -2.73 14.95 16.14
C VAL A 392 -2.63 14.44 14.72
N VAL A 393 -2.94 15.31 13.75
CA VAL A 393 -2.81 14.98 12.32
C VAL A 393 -1.92 15.99 11.64
N ALA A 394 -0.91 15.52 10.93
CA ALA A 394 -0.07 16.35 10.07
C ALA A 394 -0.35 16.01 8.61
N ASP A 395 -0.75 16.98 7.80
CA ASP A 395 -1.08 16.77 6.39
C ASP A 395 -0.79 18.03 5.55
N MET A 396 -0.83 17.86 4.23
CA MET A 396 -0.71 18.97 3.27
C MET A 396 -2.03 19.71 3.03
N PHE A 397 -3.15 19.01 3.22
CA PHE A 397 -4.50 19.49 2.96
C PHE A 397 -5.44 19.14 4.12
N GLU A 398 -6.56 19.85 4.18
CA GLU A 398 -7.69 19.39 5.01
C GLU A 398 -8.24 18.06 4.45
N THR A 399 -8.52 17.14 5.37
CA THR A 399 -9.04 15.79 5.08
C THR A 399 -10.10 15.43 6.09
N GLU A 400 -10.84 14.34 5.83
CA GLU A 400 -11.82 13.81 6.78
C GLU A 400 -11.15 13.42 8.12
N THR A 401 -9.87 13.01 8.09
CA THR A 401 -9.11 12.70 9.31
C THR A 401 -8.65 13.97 10.03
N THR A 402 -8.19 15.00 9.30
CA THR A 402 -7.83 16.28 9.92
C THR A 402 -9.03 16.96 10.58
N ALA A 403 -10.25 16.78 10.03
CA ALA A 403 -11.46 17.35 10.58
C ALA A 403 -11.79 16.83 12.00
N LEU A 404 -11.34 15.63 12.36
CA LEU A 404 -11.51 15.05 13.69
C LEU A 404 -10.41 15.47 14.68
N ALA A 405 -9.27 15.98 14.17
CA ALA A 405 -8.07 16.22 14.97
C ALA A 405 -8.20 17.37 15.97
N ASP A 406 -7.57 17.23 17.13
CA ASP A 406 -7.38 18.30 18.11
C ASP A 406 -6.30 19.28 17.68
N VAL A 407 -5.28 18.78 16.96
CA VAL A 407 -4.23 19.61 16.37
C VAL A 407 -3.95 19.18 14.95
N VAL A 408 -3.97 20.13 14.02
CA VAL A 408 -3.60 19.92 12.61
C VAL A 408 -2.31 20.66 12.32
N LEU A 409 -1.31 19.97 11.76
CA LEU A 409 0.01 20.50 11.50
C LEU A 409 0.33 20.50 10.00
N PRO A 410 0.68 21.64 9.38
CA PRO A 410 0.89 21.74 7.95
C PRO A 410 2.19 21.09 7.50
N LEU A 411 2.13 20.15 6.55
CA LEU A 411 3.27 19.46 5.96
C LEU A 411 3.74 20.10 4.64
N SER A 412 5.06 20.13 4.48
CA SER A 412 5.71 20.41 3.20
C SER A 412 5.59 19.23 2.25
N SER A 413 5.44 19.50 0.95
CA SER A 413 5.53 18.48 -0.09
C SER A 413 6.99 18.09 -0.35
N TRP A 414 7.18 16.92 -0.97
CA TRP A 414 8.48 16.42 -1.42
C TRP A 414 9.27 17.40 -2.32
N ALA A 415 8.60 18.31 -3.01
CA ALA A 415 9.25 19.30 -3.86
C ALA A 415 9.84 20.51 -3.09
N GLU A 416 9.62 20.57 -1.79
CA GLU A 416 9.93 21.72 -0.93
C GLU A 416 11.14 21.50 0.00
N TYR A 417 11.69 20.27 0.04
CA TYR A 417 12.87 19.90 0.85
C TYR A 417 13.72 18.84 0.16
N ASP A 418 14.93 18.62 0.66
CA ASP A 418 15.84 17.57 0.19
C ASP A 418 15.57 16.27 0.92
N GLY A 419 15.58 15.13 0.22
CA GLY A 419 15.35 13.83 0.81
C GLY A 419 15.78 12.66 -0.07
N ALA A 420 15.39 11.45 0.32
CA ALA A 420 15.59 10.23 -0.46
C ALA A 420 14.41 9.27 -0.29
N PHE A 421 14.15 8.47 -1.33
CA PHE A 421 13.20 7.34 -1.32
C PHE A 421 13.93 6.04 -1.62
N VAL A 422 13.40 4.93 -1.16
CA VAL A 422 13.86 3.59 -1.52
C VAL A 422 12.77 2.93 -2.37
N ASN A 423 13.07 2.68 -3.64
CA ASN A 423 12.11 2.15 -4.59
C ASN A 423 11.86 0.63 -4.41
N LEU A 424 11.00 0.08 -5.26
CA LEU A 424 10.60 -1.33 -5.30
C LEU A 424 11.78 -2.33 -5.34
N GLU A 425 12.90 -1.94 -5.92
CA GLU A 425 14.10 -2.78 -6.02
C GLU A 425 15.16 -2.49 -4.95
N GLU A 426 14.74 -1.84 -3.84
CA GLU A 426 15.58 -1.43 -2.72
C GLU A 426 16.71 -0.44 -3.09
N THR A 427 16.58 0.27 -4.20
CA THR A 427 17.54 1.30 -4.59
C THR A 427 17.18 2.64 -3.96
N GLU A 428 18.09 3.19 -3.14
CA GLU A 428 17.94 4.53 -2.60
C GLU A 428 18.20 5.59 -3.67
N GLN A 429 17.26 6.55 -3.77
CA GLN A 429 17.30 7.63 -4.75
C GLN A 429 17.08 8.97 -4.07
N SER A 430 18.10 9.82 -4.06
CA SER A 430 18.03 11.16 -3.48
C SER A 430 17.36 12.16 -4.43
N PHE A 431 16.70 13.15 -3.85
CA PHE A 431 16.10 14.27 -4.55
C PHE A 431 16.42 15.60 -3.87
N LYS A 432 16.31 16.69 -4.63
CA LYS A 432 16.55 18.06 -4.16
C LYS A 432 15.27 18.87 -4.22
N ALA A 433 15.13 19.81 -3.29
CA ALA A 433 14.06 20.78 -3.30
C ALA A 433 14.03 21.55 -4.63
N ALA A 434 12.86 21.63 -5.23
CA ALA A 434 12.62 22.47 -6.41
C ALA A 434 12.22 23.89 -6.01
N ILE A 435 11.53 24.04 -4.90
CA ILE A 435 11.03 25.31 -4.35
C ILE A 435 11.21 25.32 -2.83
N GLY A 436 11.03 26.48 -2.19
CA GLY A 436 10.92 26.56 -0.73
C GLY A 436 9.54 26.13 -0.22
N PRO A 437 9.39 25.95 1.09
CA PRO A 437 8.12 25.59 1.72
C PRO A 437 6.98 26.56 1.36
N VAL A 438 5.78 26.02 1.21
CA VAL A 438 4.56 26.80 1.01
C VAL A 438 4.02 27.23 2.37
N GLY A 439 3.84 28.53 2.57
CA GLY A 439 3.45 29.09 3.85
C GLY A 439 4.48 28.78 4.94
N HIS A 440 3.99 28.32 6.08
CA HIS A 440 4.82 27.92 7.22
C HIS A 440 4.90 26.39 7.38
N SER A 441 4.63 25.62 6.30
CA SER A 441 4.68 24.15 6.33
C SER A 441 6.09 23.64 6.63
N LEU A 442 6.19 22.48 7.28
CA LEU A 442 7.44 21.83 7.64
C LEU A 442 7.52 20.42 7.04
N PRO A 443 8.72 19.93 6.63
CA PRO A 443 8.92 18.51 6.37
C PRO A 443 8.69 17.71 7.65
N ALA A 444 8.18 16.49 7.53
CA ALA A 444 7.77 15.70 8.69
C ALA A 444 8.93 15.43 9.68
N PHE A 445 10.16 15.21 9.20
CA PHE A 445 11.32 15.03 10.09
C PHE A 445 11.58 16.27 10.96
N ALA A 446 11.47 17.48 10.41
CA ALA A 446 11.67 18.72 11.15
C ALA A 446 10.52 19.00 12.12
N LEU A 447 9.29 18.68 11.72
CA LEU A 447 8.10 18.76 12.57
C LEU A 447 8.24 17.86 13.80
N VAL A 448 8.59 16.60 13.58
CA VAL A 448 8.72 15.60 14.65
C VAL A 448 9.86 15.99 15.62
N ASP A 449 10.99 16.47 15.10
CA ASP A 449 12.10 16.94 15.96
C ASP A 449 11.73 18.19 16.76
N LYS A 450 10.90 19.11 16.21
CA LYS A 450 10.38 20.24 16.98
C LYS A 450 9.58 19.78 18.21
N ILE A 451 8.69 18.79 18.04
CA ILE A 451 7.94 18.20 19.15
C ILE A 451 8.90 17.54 20.16
N ALA A 452 9.87 16.78 19.67
CA ALA A 452 10.87 16.12 20.51
C ALA A 452 11.72 17.14 21.33
N ARG A 453 12.14 18.24 20.72
CA ARG A 453 12.86 19.32 21.41
C ARG A 453 12.01 20.02 22.48
N GLU A 454 10.72 20.22 22.24
CA GLU A 454 9.81 20.75 23.25
C GLU A 454 9.68 19.79 24.45
N LEU A 455 9.72 18.46 24.20
CA LEU A 455 9.80 17.41 25.21
C LEU A 455 11.20 17.25 25.84
N LYS A 456 12.17 18.12 25.52
CA LYS A 456 13.57 18.08 25.99
C LYS A 456 14.30 16.78 25.61
N SER A 457 13.93 16.19 24.47
CA SER A 457 14.49 14.94 23.95
C SER A 457 14.76 15.05 22.45
N PRO A 458 15.71 15.92 22.00
CA PRO A 458 16.00 16.11 20.58
C PRO A 458 16.40 14.80 19.92
N LEU A 459 15.92 14.58 18.68
CA LEU A 459 16.19 13.33 17.95
C LEU A 459 17.61 13.29 17.38
N TYR A 460 18.15 14.45 17.08
CA TYR A 460 19.52 14.65 16.56
C TYR A 460 20.01 16.04 16.89
N GLU A 461 21.32 16.18 17.00
CA GLU A 461 21.94 17.50 17.19
C GLU A 461 22.06 18.22 15.84
N ASN A 462 22.51 17.52 14.81
CA ASN A 462 22.66 18.04 13.45
C ASN A 462 21.96 17.11 12.44
N PRO A 463 21.44 17.65 11.31
CA PRO A 463 20.82 16.82 10.26
C PRO A 463 21.72 15.70 9.72
N GLU A 464 23.04 15.92 9.68
CA GLU A 464 24.03 14.95 9.23
C GLU A 464 24.11 13.69 10.11
N ASP A 465 23.83 13.83 11.41
CA ASP A 465 23.78 12.69 12.34
C ASP A 465 22.61 11.77 11.98
N MET A 466 21.47 12.33 11.60
CA MET A 466 20.32 11.57 11.13
C MET A 466 20.63 10.83 9.81
N ASP A 467 21.29 11.49 8.87
CA ASP A 467 21.69 10.88 7.58
C ASP A 467 22.64 9.70 7.79
N LYS A 468 23.55 9.80 8.76
CA LYS A 468 24.44 8.71 9.15
C LYS A 468 23.65 7.51 9.68
N ASP A 469 22.74 7.74 10.61
CA ASP A 469 21.90 6.69 11.19
C ASP A 469 21.04 6.00 10.12
N VAL A 470 20.39 6.79 9.25
CA VAL A 470 19.61 6.30 8.10
C VAL A 470 20.49 5.45 7.18
N SER A 471 21.69 5.94 6.82
CA SER A 471 22.63 5.20 5.96
C SER A 471 23.07 3.87 6.59
N GLU A 472 23.25 3.83 7.90
CA GLU A 472 23.59 2.59 8.61
C GLU A 472 22.46 1.57 8.61
N LEU A 473 21.21 2.03 8.74
CA LEU A 473 20.03 1.15 8.67
C LEU A 473 19.78 0.65 7.25
N MET A 474 20.00 1.47 6.24
CA MET A 474 19.86 1.09 4.84
C MET A 474 20.85 -0.01 4.40
N LYS A 475 22.04 -0.05 5.02
CA LYS A 475 23.05 -1.10 4.78
C LYS A 475 22.74 -2.41 5.48
N LEU A 476 21.75 -2.43 6.39
CA LEU A 476 21.34 -3.67 7.04
C LEU A 476 20.73 -4.59 5.99
N GLU A 477 21.48 -5.62 5.64
CA GLU A 477 20.97 -6.66 4.75
C GLU A 477 19.80 -7.36 5.42
N SER A 478 18.77 -7.64 4.64
CA SER A 478 17.69 -8.55 5.02
C SER A 478 18.29 -9.88 5.50
N ASP A 479 17.58 -10.60 6.36
CA ASP A 479 18.03 -11.93 6.80
C ASP A 479 18.00 -12.89 5.59
N ASN A 480 19.04 -12.81 4.74
CA ASN A 480 19.22 -13.60 3.51
C ASN A 480 19.31 -15.12 3.77
N ASN A 481 19.12 -15.59 5.01
CA ASN A 481 19.05 -17.01 5.38
C ASN A 481 17.64 -17.59 5.19
N TYR A 482 16.81 -16.96 4.33
CA TYR A 482 15.56 -17.58 3.96
C TYR A 482 15.83 -18.83 3.11
N ALA A 483 15.89 -19.99 3.78
CA ALA A 483 15.81 -21.28 3.11
C ALA A 483 14.33 -21.59 2.90
N PRO A 484 13.82 -21.59 1.66
CA PRO A 484 12.43 -21.88 1.42
C PRO A 484 12.10 -23.31 1.91
N GLN A 485 11.04 -23.43 2.69
CA GLN A 485 10.53 -24.70 3.20
C GLN A 485 9.07 -24.82 2.79
N LEU A 486 8.61 -26.04 2.50
CA LEU A 486 7.20 -26.27 2.25
C LEU A 486 6.36 -25.84 3.46
N ARG A 487 5.32 -25.07 3.19
CA ARG A 487 4.37 -24.53 4.16
C ARG A 487 3.02 -25.21 4.05
N GLU A 488 2.33 -25.29 5.16
CA GLU A 488 0.94 -25.75 5.16
C GLU A 488 0.04 -24.68 4.51
N VAL A 489 -0.78 -25.11 3.56
CA VAL A 489 -1.76 -24.26 2.87
C VAL A 489 -3.05 -25.05 2.67
N ARG A 490 -4.05 -24.74 3.49
CA ARG A 490 -5.40 -25.30 3.35
C ARG A 490 -6.27 -24.29 2.62
N TYR A 491 -7.02 -24.76 1.63
CA TYR A 491 -8.03 -23.93 1.00
C TYR A 491 -9.11 -23.55 2.00
N ILE A 492 -9.41 -22.28 2.04
CA ILE A 492 -10.48 -21.71 2.86
C ILE A 492 -11.59 -21.29 1.90
N LYS A 493 -12.73 -21.98 1.97
CA LYS A 493 -13.88 -21.65 1.12
C LYS A 493 -14.26 -20.17 1.34
N PRO A 494 -14.41 -19.37 0.27
CA PRO A 494 -14.86 -18.00 0.40
C PRO A 494 -16.24 -17.92 1.03
N ASP A 495 -16.46 -16.88 1.82
CA ASP A 495 -17.78 -16.59 2.37
C ASP A 495 -18.77 -16.37 1.23
N SER A 496 -19.90 -17.06 1.26
CA SER A 496 -21.06 -16.80 0.43
C SER A 496 -22.13 -16.12 1.26
N ASN A 497 -22.76 -15.10 0.72
CA ASN A 497 -23.86 -14.41 1.37
C ASN A 497 -24.97 -14.18 0.32
N GLU A 498 -26.13 -14.81 0.52
CA GLU A 498 -27.26 -14.71 -0.41
C GLU A 498 -27.84 -13.30 -0.45
N GLU A 499 -27.78 -12.56 0.65
CA GLU A 499 -28.23 -11.16 0.70
C GLU A 499 -27.28 -10.21 -0.04
N TYR A 500 -25.96 -10.51 -0.04
CA TYR A 500 -24.91 -9.72 -0.70
C TYR A 500 -24.20 -10.60 -1.75
N PRO A 501 -24.83 -10.89 -2.89
CA PRO A 501 -24.36 -11.93 -3.81
C PRO A 501 -23.12 -11.58 -4.58
N TYR A 502 -22.85 -10.27 -4.80
CA TYR A 502 -21.77 -9.81 -5.68
C TYR A 502 -20.48 -9.58 -4.92
N ALA A 503 -19.36 -9.97 -5.50
CA ALA A 503 -18.04 -9.68 -4.94
C ALA A 503 -17.55 -8.31 -5.37
N LEU A 504 -16.99 -7.55 -4.42
CA LEU A 504 -16.46 -6.23 -4.64
C LEU A 504 -14.93 -6.23 -4.49
N TYR A 505 -14.23 -5.73 -5.50
CA TYR A 505 -12.82 -5.40 -5.43
C TYR A 505 -12.63 -3.88 -5.48
N VAL A 506 -11.91 -3.37 -4.51
CA VAL A 506 -11.49 -1.96 -4.49
C VAL A 506 -10.13 -1.87 -5.16
N ILE A 507 -10.04 -1.10 -6.23
CA ILE A 507 -8.90 -1.03 -7.14
C ILE A 507 -8.30 0.38 -7.21
N ASP A 508 -7.06 0.45 -7.68
CA ASP A 508 -6.41 1.70 -8.09
C ASP A 508 -6.72 2.05 -9.54
N GLU A 509 -6.63 3.33 -9.88
CA GLU A 509 -6.73 3.84 -11.24
C GLU A 509 -5.47 4.63 -11.60
N LEU A 510 -4.99 4.50 -12.84
CA LEU A 510 -3.73 5.11 -13.27
C LEU A 510 -3.65 6.63 -13.02
N HIS A 511 -4.76 7.34 -13.23
CA HIS A 511 -4.80 8.80 -13.09
C HIS A 511 -5.23 9.26 -11.69
N HIS A 512 -5.56 8.31 -10.79
CA HIS A 512 -6.01 8.62 -9.45
C HIS A 512 -5.20 7.84 -8.38
N PHE A 513 -4.22 8.50 -7.79
CA PHE A 513 -3.38 7.97 -6.71
C PHE A 513 -3.75 8.60 -5.36
N GLY A 514 -5.04 8.55 -5.05
CA GLY A 514 -5.60 9.13 -3.84
C GLY A 514 -5.80 10.65 -3.90
N GLN A 515 -6.16 11.23 -2.76
CA GLN A 515 -6.61 12.61 -2.60
C GLN A 515 -5.63 13.66 -3.16
N MET A 516 -4.32 13.38 -3.14
CA MET A 516 -3.34 14.28 -3.75
C MET A 516 -3.57 14.46 -5.26
N THR A 517 -3.97 13.41 -5.97
CA THR A 517 -4.21 13.49 -7.42
C THR A 517 -5.51 14.21 -7.76
N GLU A 518 -6.51 14.20 -6.88
CA GLU A 518 -7.71 15.05 -7.02
C GLU A 518 -7.37 16.54 -7.09
N LYS A 519 -6.28 16.95 -6.42
CA LYS A 519 -5.77 18.32 -6.44
C LYS A 519 -4.95 18.66 -7.70
N SER A 520 -4.72 17.71 -8.59
CA SER A 520 -4.09 17.92 -9.90
C SER A 520 -5.15 18.09 -10.98
N LYS A 521 -5.31 19.30 -11.51
CA LYS A 521 -6.30 19.62 -12.55
C LYS A 521 -6.19 18.72 -13.78
N SER A 522 -4.98 18.34 -14.17
CA SER A 522 -4.77 17.46 -15.31
C SER A 522 -5.18 16.01 -15.02
N LEU A 523 -4.87 15.48 -13.83
CA LEU A 523 -5.21 14.10 -13.48
C LEU A 523 -6.71 13.95 -13.19
N SER A 524 -7.31 14.89 -12.46
CA SER A 524 -8.74 14.87 -12.16
C SER A 524 -9.63 15.00 -13.41
N ALA A 525 -9.10 15.54 -14.52
CA ALA A 525 -9.82 15.56 -15.80
C ALA A 525 -9.97 14.16 -16.43
N PHE A 526 -9.10 13.20 -16.09
CA PHE A 526 -9.17 11.82 -16.58
C PHE A 526 -9.95 10.89 -15.64
N CYS A 527 -9.91 11.16 -14.34
CA CYS A 527 -10.61 10.38 -13.34
C CYS A 527 -11.11 11.35 -12.25
N SER A 528 -12.34 11.85 -12.44
CA SER A 528 -12.91 12.93 -11.61
C SER A 528 -13.68 12.43 -10.41
N GLU A 529 -14.14 11.18 -10.43
CA GLU A 529 -15.02 10.59 -9.41
C GLU A 529 -14.86 9.07 -9.34
N ALA A 530 -15.25 8.48 -8.23
CA ALA A 530 -15.38 7.05 -8.11
C ALA A 530 -16.53 6.54 -8.98
N PHE A 531 -16.38 5.35 -9.54
CA PHE A 531 -17.41 4.67 -10.32
C PHE A 531 -17.47 3.19 -9.95
N LEU A 532 -18.63 2.60 -10.17
CA LEU A 532 -18.85 1.16 -10.10
C LEU A 532 -18.64 0.56 -11.48
N GLU A 533 -17.69 -0.35 -11.65
CA GLU A 533 -17.45 -1.07 -12.90
C GLU A 533 -18.06 -2.47 -12.82
N MET A 534 -18.91 -2.84 -13.78
CA MET A 534 -19.54 -4.16 -13.87
C MET A 534 -19.62 -4.66 -15.31
N SER A 535 -19.90 -5.95 -15.48
CA SER A 535 -20.05 -6.59 -16.77
C SER A 535 -21.31 -6.13 -17.52
N PRO A 536 -21.32 -6.20 -18.88
CA PRO A 536 -22.51 -5.91 -19.67
C PRO A 536 -23.72 -6.75 -19.26
N SER A 537 -23.51 -8.04 -18.96
CA SER A 537 -24.61 -8.95 -18.56
C SER A 537 -25.24 -8.56 -17.21
N MET A 538 -24.47 -8.03 -16.28
CA MET A 538 -25.01 -7.52 -15.00
C MET A 538 -25.77 -6.20 -15.21
N ALA A 539 -25.23 -5.30 -16.03
CA ALA A 539 -25.88 -4.03 -16.35
C ALA A 539 -27.25 -4.27 -17.03
N GLU A 540 -27.34 -5.24 -17.95
CA GLU A 540 -28.60 -5.64 -18.59
C GLU A 540 -29.63 -6.17 -17.58
N LYS A 541 -29.22 -7.05 -16.64
CA LYS A 541 -30.09 -7.55 -15.56
C LYS A 541 -30.65 -6.40 -14.70
N LEU A 542 -29.86 -5.37 -14.45
CA LEU A 542 -30.27 -4.18 -13.70
C LEU A 542 -31.00 -3.13 -14.56
N LYS A 543 -31.11 -3.35 -15.88
CA LYS A 543 -31.64 -2.38 -16.86
C LYS A 543 -30.94 -1.03 -16.72
N ALA A 544 -29.61 -1.04 -16.60
CA ALA A 544 -28.78 0.13 -16.34
C ALA A 544 -27.80 0.37 -17.51
N GLU A 545 -27.51 1.64 -17.76
CA GLU A 545 -26.59 2.12 -18.80
C GLU A 545 -25.40 2.84 -18.13
N ASN A 546 -24.36 3.17 -18.91
CA ASN A 546 -23.25 3.98 -18.41
C ASN A 546 -23.77 5.30 -17.80
N GLY A 547 -23.30 5.63 -16.61
CA GLY A 547 -23.71 6.81 -15.84
C GLY A 547 -24.97 6.60 -14.98
N THR A 548 -25.71 5.48 -15.13
CA THR A 548 -26.82 5.17 -14.20
C THR A 548 -26.32 5.12 -12.77
N LEU A 549 -27.03 5.80 -11.86
CA LEU A 549 -26.68 5.77 -10.44
C LEU A 549 -27.09 4.44 -9.81
N ILE A 550 -26.13 3.75 -9.21
CA ILE A 550 -26.32 2.47 -8.54
C ILE A 550 -25.99 2.63 -7.05
N ARG A 551 -26.96 2.25 -6.20
CA ARG A 551 -26.70 2.06 -4.79
C ARG A 551 -26.00 0.73 -4.58
N VAL A 552 -24.79 0.79 -4.03
CA VAL A 552 -23.97 -0.33 -3.63
C VAL A 552 -24.05 -0.44 -2.11
N GLU A 553 -24.43 -1.58 -1.58
CA GLU A 553 -24.61 -1.79 -0.13
C GLU A 553 -23.89 -3.07 0.30
N SER A 554 -23.09 -2.98 1.35
CA SER A 554 -22.46 -4.09 2.07
C SER A 554 -23.07 -4.24 3.46
N GLU A 555 -22.61 -5.21 4.25
CA GLU A 555 -23.04 -5.38 5.64
C GLU A 555 -22.67 -4.18 6.55
N VAL A 556 -21.67 -3.38 6.16
CA VAL A 556 -21.12 -2.30 7.01
C VAL A 556 -21.40 -0.90 6.49
N GLY A 557 -21.84 -0.76 5.24
CA GLY A 557 -22.13 0.56 4.68
C GLY A 557 -22.76 0.55 3.30
N LYS A 558 -23.10 1.73 2.82
CA LYS A 558 -23.71 1.94 1.50
C LYS A 558 -23.24 3.24 0.86
N ILE A 559 -23.18 3.25 -0.47
CA ILE A 559 -22.82 4.42 -1.27
C ILE A 559 -23.56 4.38 -2.61
N VAL A 560 -23.72 5.52 -3.24
CA VAL A 560 -24.28 5.63 -4.60
C VAL A 560 -23.15 6.04 -5.55
N LEU A 561 -22.99 5.28 -6.63
CA LEU A 561 -21.92 5.49 -7.61
C LEU A 561 -22.48 5.46 -9.03
N PRO A 562 -21.92 6.25 -9.96
CA PRO A 562 -22.22 6.12 -11.38
C PRO A 562 -21.67 4.78 -11.91
N LEU A 563 -22.45 4.16 -12.77
CA LEU A 563 -22.09 2.90 -13.44
C LEU A 563 -21.15 3.16 -14.61
N LYS A 564 -20.12 2.30 -14.70
CA LYS A 564 -19.29 2.10 -15.89
C LYS A 564 -19.37 0.65 -16.33
N ILE A 565 -19.91 0.41 -17.52
CA ILE A 565 -19.98 -0.93 -18.10
C ILE A 565 -18.64 -1.26 -18.75
N SER A 566 -18.11 -2.45 -18.45
CA SER A 566 -16.78 -2.87 -18.89
C SER A 566 -16.74 -4.36 -19.24
N GLU A 567 -16.15 -4.68 -20.39
CA GLU A 567 -15.87 -6.06 -20.82
C GLU A 567 -14.67 -6.69 -20.07
N PHE A 568 -13.95 -5.92 -19.26
CA PHE A 568 -12.87 -6.40 -18.42
C PHE A 568 -13.36 -6.99 -17.08
N VAL A 569 -14.67 -6.96 -16.85
CA VAL A 569 -15.29 -7.52 -15.66
C VAL A 569 -16.22 -8.64 -16.07
N GLU A 570 -16.05 -9.81 -15.48
CA GLU A 570 -16.87 -10.99 -15.76
C GLU A 570 -17.77 -11.33 -14.57
N ASN A 571 -18.93 -11.93 -14.88
CA ASN A 571 -19.84 -12.52 -13.90
C ASN A 571 -20.21 -11.62 -12.71
N ASP A 572 -20.13 -12.16 -11.51
CA ASP A 572 -20.56 -11.52 -10.25
C ASP A 572 -19.46 -10.69 -9.57
N VAL A 573 -18.48 -10.21 -10.34
CA VAL A 573 -17.39 -9.34 -9.87
C VAL A 573 -17.76 -7.89 -10.12
N LEU A 574 -17.44 -7.04 -9.17
CA LEU A 574 -17.59 -5.58 -9.23
C LEU A 574 -16.25 -4.93 -8.90
N LEU A 575 -15.92 -3.85 -9.62
CA LEU A 575 -14.74 -3.05 -9.32
C LEU A 575 -15.17 -1.63 -8.94
N VAL A 576 -14.53 -1.07 -7.90
CA VAL A 576 -14.70 0.34 -7.53
C VAL A 576 -13.34 0.98 -7.32
N VAL A 577 -13.21 2.24 -7.73
CA VAL A 577 -11.98 3.01 -7.57
C VAL A 577 -11.99 3.69 -6.22
N ARG A 578 -10.89 3.55 -5.46
CA ARG A 578 -10.77 4.04 -4.09
C ARG A 578 -10.30 5.50 -3.99
N ASN A 579 -10.36 6.04 -2.76
CA ASN A 579 -9.70 7.25 -2.31
C ASN A 579 -10.22 8.57 -2.93
N PHE A 580 -11.48 8.62 -3.33
CA PHE A 580 -12.15 9.87 -3.69
C PHE A 580 -12.85 10.47 -2.47
N SER A 581 -12.54 11.74 -2.16
CA SER A 581 -13.12 12.47 -1.02
C SER A 581 -14.64 12.56 -1.07
N ALA A 582 -15.20 12.78 -2.28
CA ALA A 582 -16.65 12.84 -2.48
C ALA A 582 -17.35 11.47 -2.43
N SER A 583 -16.59 10.37 -2.49
CA SER A 583 -17.14 9.00 -2.62
C SER A 583 -16.25 8.00 -1.88
N ALA A 584 -16.36 7.97 -0.56
CA ALA A 584 -15.57 7.13 0.33
C ALA A 584 -15.96 5.64 0.21
N VAL A 585 -15.48 4.95 -0.82
CA VAL A 585 -15.83 3.54 -1.09
C VAL A 585 -15.36 2.56 -0.01
N ASN A 586 -14.46 2.97 0.85
CA ASN A 586 -14.00 2.17 1.99
C ASN A 586 -15.11 1.87 3.01
N VAL A 587 -16.22 2.60 3.00
CA VAL A 587 -17.42 2.29 3.81
C VAL A 587 -18.04 0.95 3.43
N LEU A 588 -17.77 0.43 2.24
CA LEU A 588 -18.23 -0.88 1.78
C LEU A 588 -17.33 -2.03 2.22
N GLN A 589 -16.10 -1.75 2.65
CA GLN A 589 -15.09 -2.75 2.91
C GLN A 589 -15.18 -3.29 4.34
N MET A 590 -15.09 -4.60 4.46
CA MET A 590 -15.02 -5.29 5.75
C MET A 590 -13.57 -5.59 6.12
N ARG A 591 -13.14 -5.14 7.30
CA ARG A 591 -11.75 -5.22 7.77
C ARG A 591 -11.15 -6.62 7.73
N LYS A 592 -11.92 -7.62 8.12
CA LYS A 592 -11.46 -9.01 8.31
C LYS A 592 -11.79 -9.92 7.14
N ARG A 593 -12.74 -9.55 6.31
CA ARG A 593 -13.15 -10.40 5.20
C ARG A 593 -12.15 -10.37 4.06
N ARG A 594 -11.92 -11.53 3.51
CA ARG A 594 -11.04 -11.70 2.35
C ARG A 594 -11.60 -11.03 1.09
N THR A 595 -12.91 -11.19 0.88
CA THR A 595 -13.63 -10.60 -0.24
C THR A 595 -14.82 -9.84 0.31
N ASP A 596 -14.95 -8.56 -0.07
CA ASP A 596 -16.12 -7.77 0.26
C ASP A 596 -17.31 -8.24 -0.59
N ARG A 597 -18.50 -8.26 0.01
CA ARG A 597 -19.74 -8.67 -0.63
C ARG A 597 -20.75 -7.56 -0.58
N VAL A 598 -21.46 -7.35 -1.70
CA VAL A 598 -22.43 -6.27 -1.84
C VAL A 598 -23.69 -6.72 -2.56
N LYS A 599 -24.77 -5.94 -2.36
CA LYS A 599 -25.97 -5.95 -3.19
C LYS A 599 -26.08 -4.62 -3.95
N LEU A 600 -26.81 -4.65 -5.05
CA LEU A 600 -26.99 -3.52 -5.93
C LEU A 600 -28.46 -3.15 -6.06
N THR A 601 -28.74 -1.86 -6.09
CA THR A 601 -30.07 -1.33 -6.38
C THR A 601 -29.91 -0.12 -7.31
N ARG A 602 -30.62 -0.13 -8.43
CA ARG A 602 -30.71 1.04 -9.30
C ARG A 602 -31.42 2.17 -8.54
N VAL A 603 -30.84 3.36 -8.57
CA VAL A 603 -31.50 4.55 -8.02
C VAL A 603 -32.40 5.10 -9.12
N GLU A 604 -33.71 5.17 -8.86
CA GLU A 604 -34.65 5.82 -9.77
C GLU A 604 -34.47 7.34 -9.62
N GLU A 605 -34.44 8.06 -10.73
CA GLU A 605 -34.52 9.53 -10.73
C GLU A 605 -35.91 9.91 -10.20
N GLU A 606 -35.96 10.64 -9.07
CA GLU A 606 -37.21 11.23 -8.54
C GLU A 606 -37.69 12.38 -9.42
#